data_5beb6eb0b77a6343e5b0c90949a5dfb7
#
_entry.id   5beb6eb0b77a6343e5b0c90949a5dfb7
#
_cell.length_a   1.000
_cell.length_b   1.000
_cell.length_c   1.000
_cell.angle_alpha   90.00
_cell.angle_beta   90.00
_cell.angle_gamma   90.00
#
_symmetry.space_group_name_H-M   'P 1'
#
loop_
_entity.id
_entity.type
_entity.pdbx_description
1 polymer ?
#
loop_
_entity_poly.entity_id
_entity_poly.type
_entity_poly.pdbx_seq_one_letter_code
_entity_poly.pdbx_strand_id
1 'polypeptide(L)'
;MNNEYYDCLVVGAGPAGIFTAIELTRLNKDARVLIIDSGRNIDSRRCPARVTGKCVHCKPCAIVSGWSGAGAFSDGKLSLSSEVGGHITDYIGQKEAAELISYADSIYCDFGASDEVHGLNDKKVDEIRYECSKHNIQLVPCPVRHLGTERAFDVLRAMYVHLVTNTHTTFMELTTAKEIIVRGGRACGAVLEHAGEEFTVEAGCVVAAPGRGGADWLNHTVKNLGIVTENNEVDIGVRVEVPNSIMDHLTKHLYEAKMVYYSDTFENKVRTFCMNPGGVVSEEHYENGIAVVNGHSYGDAARKTENTNFALLVSSKFTSPFDDPIVYGEYIAKLGNMLTGGHLFVSAQII
;
A
#
# COMPACT_ATOMS: atom_id res chain seq x y z
N MET A 1 -4.74 -34.33 1.16
CA MET A 1 -5.15 -33.46 0.04
C MET A 1 -4.37 -33.87 -1.18
N ASN A 2 -5.00 -34.02 -2.36
CA ASN A 2 -4.29 -34.41 -3.58
C ASN A 2 -3.24 -33.35 -3.90
N ASN A 3 -2.04 -33.78 -4.37
CA ASN A 3 -1.03 -32.89 -4.91
C ASN A 3 -1.61 -32.14 -6.12
N GLU A 4 -2.23 -31.00 -5.89
CA GLU A 4 -2.69 -30.16 -6.98
C GLU A 4 -1.51 -29.34 -7.48
N TYR A 5 -1.30 -29.37 -8.80
CA TYR A 5 -0.32 -28.54 -9.48
C TYR A 5 -0.97 -27.26 -9.97
N TYR A 6 -0.31 -26.13 -9.78
CA TYR A 6 -0.69 -24.83 -10.30
C TYR A 6 0.37 -24.30 -11.25
N ASP A 7 -0.03 -23.52 -12.25
CA ASP A 7 0.94 -22.85 -13.12
C ASP A 7 1.65 -21.73 -12.36
N CYS A 8 0.93 -21.07 -11.45
CA CYS A 8 1.49 -20.03 -10.58
C CYS A 8 0.90 -20.10 -9.16
N LEU A 9 1.77 -20.03 -8.15
CA LEU A 9 1.42 -19.76 -6.76
C LEU A 9 1.76 -18.30 -6.44
N VAL A 10 0.76 -17.53 -5.99
CA VAL A 10 0.90 -16.14 -5.59
C VAL A 10 0.76 -16.04 -4.07
N VAL A 11 1.80 -15.63 -3.39
CA VAL A 11 1.82 -15.42 -1.93
C VAL A 11 1.51 -13.96 -1.63
N GLY A 12 0.29 -13.71 -1.15
CA GLY A 12 -0.27 -12.39 -0.86
C GLY A 12 -1.30 -11.94 -1.88
N ALA A 13 -2.50 -11.62 -1.39
CA ALA A 13 -3.63 -11.13 -2.18
C ALA A 13 -3.74 -9.58 -2.16
N GLY A 14 -2.62 -8.87 -2.01
CA GLY A 14 -2.54 -7.43 -2.21
C GLY A 14 -2.61 -7.05 -3.69
N PRO A 15 -2.52 -5.74 -4.04
CA PRO A 15 -2.58 -5.29 -5.43
C PRO A 15 -1.61 -6.03 -6.35
N ALA A 16 -0.37 -6.24 -5.94
CA ALA A 16 0.62 -6.96 -6.75
C ALA A 16 0.18 -8.39 -7.08
N GLY A 17 -0.35 -9.14 -6.09
CA GLY A 17 -0.83 -10.50 -6.31
C GLY A 17 -2.08 -10.54 -7.17
N ILE A 18 -3.04 -9.64 -6.97
CA ILE A 18 -4.26 -9.54 -7.75
C ILE A 18 -3.94 -9.25 -9.22
N PHE A 19 -3.10 -8.23 -9.49
CA PHE A 19 -2.72 -7.87 -10.85
C PHE A 19 -1.90 -8.98 -11.53
N THR A 20 -1.04 -9.69 -10.78
CA THR A 20 -0.37 -10.89 -11.29
C THR A 20 -1.38 -11.91 -11.81
N ALA A 21 -2.41 -12.22 -11.02
CA ALA A 21 -3.41 -13.20 -11.43
C ALA A 21 -4.26 -12.71 -12.61
N ILE A 22 -4.67 -11.44 -12.61
CA ILE A 22 -5.42 -10.84 -13.74
C ILE A 22 -4.60 -10.96 -15.03
N GLU A 23 -3.32 -10.58 -15.00
CA GLU A 23 -2.48 -10.65 -16.19
C GLU A 23 -2.21 -12.08 -16.67
N LEU A 24 -1.88 -13.00 -15.76
CA LEU A 24 -1.67 -14.39 -16.10
C LEU A 24 -2.90 -15.02 -16.77
N THR A 25 -4.09 -14.79 -16.21
CA THR A 25 -5.33 -15.35 -16.74
C THR A 25 -5.81 -14.65 -18.00
N ARG A 26 -5.42 -13.37 -18.21
CA ARG A 26 -5.66 -12.66 -19.47
C ARG A 26 -4.78 -13.18 -20.59
N LEU A 27 -3.51 -13.45 -20.31
CA LEU A 27 -2.55 -13.97 -21.28
C LEU A 27 -2.77 -15.45 -21.58
N ASN A 28 -3.17 -16.22 -20.59
CA ASN A 28 -3.50 -17.63 -20.72
C ASN A 28 -4.77 -17.97 -19.94
N LYS A 29 -5.88 -18.16 -20.65
CA LYS A 29 -7.20 -18.42 -20.04
C LYS A 29 -7.27 -19.74 -19.27
N ASP A 30 -6.40 -20.69 -19.62
CA ASP A 30 -6.32 -22.00 -18.98
C ASP A 30 -5.36 -22.02 -17.79
N ALA A 31 -4.69 -20.90 -17.48
CA ALA A 31 -3.72 -20.81 -16.40
C ALA A 31 -4.41 -21.08 -15.05
N ARG A 32 -3.89 -22.07 -14.33
CA ARG A 32 -4.31 -22.40 -12.96
C ARG A 32 -3.49 -21.60 -11.97
N VAL A 33 -4.11 -20.62 -11.33
CA VAL A 33 -3.44 -19.72 -10.39
C VAL A 33 -3.97 -19.98 -8.98
N LEU A 34 -3.07 -20.20 -8.02
CA LEU A 34 -3.40 -20.22 -6.61
C LEU A 34 -2.94 -18.92 -5.97
N ILE A 35 -3.86 -18.16 -5.41
CA ILE A 35 -3.54 -17.01 -4.55
C ILE A 35 -3.79 -17.40 -3.11
N ILE A 36 -2.82 -17.17 -2.23
CA ILE A 36 -2.99 -17.37 -0.79
C ILE A 36 -2.82 -16.03 -0.05
N ASP A 37 -3.53 -15.91 1.07
CA ASP A 37 -3.34 -14.79 2.00
C ASP A 37 -3.65 -15.21 3.44
N SER A 38 -2.90 -14.68 4.38
CA SER A 38 -3.11 -14.91 5.82
C SER A 38 -4.43 -14.34 6.35
N GLY A 39 -5.00 -13.36 5.64
CA GLY A 39 -6.30 -12.78 5.97
C GLY A 39 -7.45 -13.38 5.19
N ARG A 40 -8.60 -12.72 5.28
CA ARG A 40 -9.88 -13.21 4.74
C ARG A 40 -10.18 -12.65 3.34
N ASN A 41 -11.18 -13.25 2.68
CA ASN A 41 -11.74 -12.70 1.44
C ASN A 41 -12.41 -11.34 1.69
N ILE A 42 -12.65 -10.59 0.61
CA ILE A 42 -13.12 -9.20 0.71
C ILE A 42 -14.48 -9.07 1.42
N ASP A 43 -15.38 -10.00 1.24
CA ASP A 43 -16.74 -9.94 1.81
C ASP A 43 -16.74 -10.23 3.33
N SER A 44 -15.75 -10.97 3.83
CA SER A 44 -15.63 -11.35 5.24
C SER A 44 -14.59 -10.53 6.02
N ARG A 45 -13.83 -9.65 5.36
CA ARG A 45 -12.89 -8.75 6.03
C ARG A 45 -13.63 -7.65 6.80
N ARG A 46 -13.54 -7.68 8.12
CA ARG A 46 -14.17 -6.68 9.01
C ARG A 46 -13.21 -6.29 10.12
N CYS A 47 -13.01 -5.00 10.31
CA CYS A 47 -12.28 -4.46 11.45
C CYS A 47 -13.26 -4.07 12.56
N PRO A 48 -13.21 -4.69 13.75
CA PRO A 48 -14.09 -4.36 14.87
C PRO A 48 -13.94 -2.89 15.32
N ALA A 49 -12.75 -2.31 15.22
CA ALA A 49 -12.51 -0.92 15.62
C ALA A 49 -13.34 0.09 14.81
N ARG A 50 -13.70 -0.21 13.56
CA ARG A 50 -14.56 0.65 12.74
C ARG A 50 -15.99 0.77 13.27
N VAL A 51 -16.42 -0.19 14.09
CA VAL A 51 -17.75 -0.20 14.72
C VAL A 51 -17.68 0.23 16.17
N THR A 52 -16.68 -0.26 16.90
CA THR A 52 -16.57 -0.07 18.36
C THR A 52 -15.70 1.13 18.75
N GLY A 53 -14.93 1.69 17.82
CA GLY A 53 -13.92 2.72 18.07
C GLY A 53 -12.67 2.20 18.81
N LYS A 54 -12.57 0.88 19.06
CA LYS A 54 -11.44 0.29 19.80
C LYS A 54 -10.83 -0.86 19.04
N CYS A 55 -9.50 -0.84 18.88
CA CYS A 55 -8.75 -1.96 18.31
C CYS A 55 -8.75 -3.14 19.29
N VAL A 56 -9.00 -4.35 18.74
CA VAL A 56 -9.01 -5.61 19.51
C VAL A 56 -7.78 -6.48 19.17
N HIS A 57 -6.80 -5.93 18.45
CA HIS A 57 -5.54 -6.60 18.07
C HIS A 57 -5.74 -7.96 17.43
N CYS A 58 -6.60 -8.00 16.39
CA CYS A 58 -6.87 -9.22 15.62
C CYS A 58 -5.58 -9.82 15.05
N LYS A 59 -5.51 -11.15 14.99
CA LYS A 59 -4.40 -11.89 14.34
C LYS A 59 -4.98 -12.84 13.29
N PRO A 60 -4.69 -12.62 12.00
CA PRO A 60 -4.04 -11.44 11.40
C PRO A 60 -4.91 -10.18 11.47
N CYS A 61 -4.29 -9.02 11.35
CA CYS A 61 -5.00 -7.74 11.35
C CYS A 61 -5.88 -7.62 10.10
N ALA A 62 -7.20 -7.46 10.28
CA ALA A 62 -8.15 -7.40 9.17
C ALA A 62 -7.96 -6.18 8.26
N ILE A 63 -7.29 -5.10 8.71
CA ILE A 63 -6.99 -3.93 7.87
C ILE A 63 -5.80 -4.19 6.94
N VAL A 64 -4.80 -4.94 7.41
CA VAL A 64 -3.55 -5.15 6.67
C VAL A 64 -3.61 -6.40 5.79
N SER A 65 -4.19 -7.50 6.31
CA SER A 65 -4.16 -8.82 5.68
C SER A 65 -5.50 -9.21 5.06
N GLY A 66 -5.46 -9.98 4.00
CA GLY A 66 -6.59 -10.48 3.23
C GLY A 66 -6.66 -9.87 1.83
N TRP A 67 -7.71 -10.22 1.10
CA TRP A 67 -7.92 -9.75 -0.27
C TRP A 67 -7.78 -8.23 -0.39
N SER A 68 -6.99 -7.76 -1.33
CA SER A 68 -6.59 -6.37 -1.58
C SER A 68 -5.61 -5.79 -0.56
N GLY A 69 -5.10 -6.57 0.40
CA GLY A 69 -4.15 -6.07 1.39
C GLY A 69 -4.66 -4.84 2.15
N ALA A 70 -3.78 -3.91 2.48
CA ALA A 70 -4.15 -2.66 3.15
C ALA A 70 -5.02 -1.73 2.26
N GLY A 71 -4.99 -1.92 0.94
CA GLY A 71 -5.76 -1.14 -0.03
C GLY A 71 -7.28 -1.23 0.14
N ALA A 72 -7.80 -2.36 0.65
CA ALA A 72 -9.24 -2.55 0.85
C ALA A 72 -9.88 -1.59 1.86
N PHE A 73 -9.09 -1.00 2.74
CA PHE A 73 -9.56 -0.05 3.76
C PHE A 73 -8.98 1.36 3.57
N SER A 74 -8.28 1.58 2.47
CA SER A 74 -7.77 2.86 2.02
C SER A 74 -8.89 3.71 1.38
N ASP A 75 -8.60 4.96 1.11
CA ASP A 75 -9.48 5.84 0.31
C ASP A 75 -9.38 5.58 -1.20
N GLY A 76 -8.57 4.62 -1.63
CA GLY A 76 -8.47 4.23 -3.03
C GLY A 76 -7.87 5.32 -3.92
N LYS A 77 -6.80 5.97 -3.48
CA LYS A 77 -6.04 6.88 -4.33
C LYS A 77 -5.08 6.12 -5.24
N LEU A 78 -5.21 6.33 -6.53
CA LEU A 78 -4.27 5.88 -7.55
C LEU A 78 -3.44 7.08 -8.02
N SER A 79 -2.15 7.08 -7.71
CA SER A 79 -1.20 8.08 -8.19
C SER A 79 -0.79 7.72 -9.63
N LEU A 80 -1.12 8.59 -10.58
CA LEU A 80 -0.90 8.36 -12.02
C LEU A 80 0.39 9.03 -12.50
N SER A 81 1.45 8.87 -11.73
CA SER A 81 2.76 9.47 -12.02
C SER A 81 3.89 8.51 -11.65
N SER A 82 4.85 8.38 -12.53
CA SER A 82 6.09 7.62 -12.29
C SER A 82 7.08 8.35 -11.36
N GLU A 83 6.81 9.61 -11.03
CA GLU A 83 7.63 10.41 -10.11
C GLU A 83 7.22 10.23 -8.64
N VAL A 84 6.18 9.43 -8.39
CA VAL A 84 5.63 9.21 -7.05
C VAL A 84 5.53 7.72 -6.75
N GLY A 85 6.16 7.30 -5.67
CA GLY A 85 6.11 5.94 -5.15
C GLY A 85 7.11 4.99 -5.82
N GLY A 86 8.05 4.48 -5.04
CA GLY A 86 9.03 3.49 -5.48
C GLY A 86 10.06 3.98 -6.50
N HIS A 87 10.83 3.04 -7.02
CA HIS A 87 11.98 3.29 -7.89
C HIS A 87 11.89 2.47 -9.20
N ILE A 88 10.68 2.15 -9.66
CA ILE A 88 10.51 1.31 -10.86
C ILE A 88 11.16 1.91 -12.11
N THR A 89 11.22 3.25 -12.17
CA THR A 89 11.86 3.98 -13.27
C THR A 89 13.35 3.69 -13.40
N ASP A 90 14.02 3.32 -12.31
CA ASP A 90 15.45 2.99 -12.29
C ASP A 90 15.71 1.65 -13.02
N TYR A 91 14.71 0.79 -13.10
CA TYR A 91 14.79 -0.54 -13.72
C TYR A 91 14.28 -0.56 -15.17
N ILE A 92 13.17 0.13 -15.46
CA ILE A 92 12.50 0.05 -16.76
C ILE A 92 12.45 1.39 -17.52
N GLY A 93 12.91 2.47 -16.90
CA GLY A 93 12.87 3.82 -17.46
C GLY A 93 11.49 4.50 -17.34
N GLN A 94 11.47 5.81 -17.55
CA GLN A 94 10.30 6.67 -17.36
C GLN A 94 9.14 6.31 -18.30
N LYS A 95 9.44 6.04 -19.57
CA LYS A 95 8.39 5.78 -20.58
C LYS A 95 7.61 4.51 -20.28
N GLU A 96 8.32 3.41 -20.04
CA GLU A 96 7.71 2.12 -19.76
C GLU A 96 6.96 2.15 -18.42
N ALA A 97 7.51 2.82 -17.41
CA ALA A 97 6.82 3.02 -16.14
C ALA A 97 5.51 3.78 -16.30
N ALA A 98 5.48 4.86 -17.09
CA ALA A 98 4.26 5.62 -17.37
C ALA A 98 3.22 4.79 -18.15
N GLU A 99 3.65 3.98 -19.12
CA GLU A 99 2.79 3.06 -19.87
C GLU A 99 2.16 2.01 -18.94
N LEU A 100 2.95 1.42 -18.03
CA LEU A 100 2.45 0.43 -17.06
C LEU A 100 1.50 1.06 -16.02
N ILE A 101 1.75 2.29 -15.57
CA ILE A 101 0.84 3.01 -14.67
C ILE A 101 -0.49 3.26 -15.36
N SER A 102 -0.46 3.76 -16.61
CA SER A 102 -1.67 3.98 -17.40
C SER A 102 -2.44 2.69 -17.65
N TYR A 103 -1.73 1.59 -17.91
CA TYR A 103 -2.31 0.28 -18.08
C TYR A 103 -2.97 -0.24 -16.79
N ALA A 104 -2.29 -0.14 -15.65
CA ALA A 104 -2.86 -0.51 -14.36
C ALA A 104 -4.12 0.33 -14.04
N ASP A 105 -4.09 1.63 -14.32
CA ASP A 105 -5.23 2.52 -14.16
C ASP A 105 -6.42 2.09 -15.04
N SER A 106 -6.18 1.71 -16.30
CA SER A 106 -7.24 1.21 -17.19
C SER A 106 -7.91 -0.05 -16.64
N ILE A 107 -7.16 -0.95 -16.02
CA ILE A 107 -7.71 -2.15 -15.37
C ILE A 107 -8.65 -1.74 -14.21
N TYR A 108 -8.27 -0.77 -13.38
CA TYR A 108 -9.16 -0.26 -12.34
C TYR A 108 -10.45 0.33 -12.93
N CYS A 109 -10.36 1.05 -14.06
CA CYS A 109 -11.54 1.57 -14.78
C CYS A 109 -12.43 0.45 -15.32
N ASP A 110 -11.86 -0.60 -15.89
CA ASP A 110 -12.61 -1.78 -16.38
C ASP A 110 -13.41 -2.47 -15.27
N PHE A 111 -12.93 -2.39 -14.02
CA PHE A 111 -13.63 -2.90 -12.84
C PHE A 111 -14.51 -1.86 -12.13
N GLY A 112 -14.73 -0.68 -12.73
CA GLY A 112 -15.71 0.31 -12.25
C GLY A 112 -15.13 1.47 -11.46
N ALA A 113 -13.83 1.76 -11.59
CA ALA A 113 -13.27 2.99 -11.07
C ALA A 113 -13.87 4.22 -11.77
N SER A 114 -13.84 5.37 -11.08
CA SER A 114 -14.34 6.64 -11.64
C SER A 114 -13.42 7.13 -12.76
N ASP A 115 -13.99 7.75 -13.79
CA ASP A 115 -13.22 8.42 -14.86
C ASP A 115 -12.60 9.75 -14.40
N GLU A 116 -13.01 10.26 -13.24
CA GLU A 116 -12.51 11.53 -12.70
C GLU A 116 -11.06 11.41 -12.24
N VAL A 117 -10.21 12.31 -12.75
CA VAL A 117 -8.80 12.46 -12.38
C VAL A 117 -8.55 13.89 -11.91
N HIS A 118 -7.99 14.03 -10.72
CA HIS A 118 -7.60 15.32 -10.14
C HIS A 118 -6.15 15.65 -10.48
N GLY A 119 -5.80 16.94 -10.45
CA GLY A 119 -4.41 17.39 -10.62
C GLY A 119 -3.90 17.28 -12.05
N LEU A 120 -4.80 17.27 -13.04
CA LEU A 120 -4.42 17.40 -14.44
C LEU A 120 -3.81 18.77 -14.69
N ASN A 121 -2.86 18.83 -15.65
CA ASN A 121 -2.15 20.06 -16.00
C ASN A 121 -3.13 21.12 -16.48
N ASP A 122 -3.44 22.06 -15.63
CA ASP A 122 -4.21 23.26 -15.92
C ASP A 122 -3.44 24.52 -15.48
N LYS A 123 -3.92 25.67 -15.89
CA LYS A 123 -3.31 26.95 -15.57
C LYS A 123 -3.15 27.16 -14.04
N LYS A 124 -4.07 26.61 -13.24
CA LYS A 124 -4.06 26.78 -11.80
C LYS A 124 -2.97 25.92 -11.14
N VAL A 125 -2.75 24.71 -11.64
CA VAL A 125 -1.63 23.84 -11.21
C VAL A 125 -0.30 24.51 -11.53
N ASP A 126 -0.17 25.17 -12.68
CA ASP A 126 1.05 25.90 -13.04
C ASP A 126 1.28 27.13 -12.13
N GLU A 127 0.21 27.86 -11.77
CA GLU A 127 0.30 28.95 -10.78
C GLU A 127 0.79 28.43 -9.42
N ILE A 128 0.23 27.31 -8.93
CA ILE A 128 0.65 26.69 -7.67
C ILE A 128 2.12 26.25 -7.75
N ARG A 129 2.54 25.62 -8.87
CA ARG A 129 3.92 25.21 -9.09
C ARG A 129 4.87 26.41 -9.04
N TYR A 130 4.50 27.52 -9.66
CA TYR A 130 5.28 28.75 -9.63
C TYR A 130 5.39 29.34 -8.21
N GLU A 131 4.29 29.38 -7.46
CA GLU A 131 4.34 29.84 -6.06
C GLU A 131 5.23 28.94 -5.18
N CYS A 132 5.12 27.62 -5.30
CA CYS A 132 5.99 26.67 -4.60
C CYS A 132 7.48 26.95 -4.89
N SER A 133 7.83 27.22 -6.15
CA SER A 133 9.22 27.43 -6.56
C SER A 133 9.86 28.67 -5.90
N LYS A 134 9.07 29.68 -5.55
CA LYS A 134 9.57 30.87 -4.84
C LYS A 134 10.08 30.56 -3.41
N HIS A 135 9.66 29.41 -2.86
CA HIS A 135 10.00 28.95 -1.52
C HIS A 135 10.91 27.72 -1.54
N ASN A 136 11.59 27.45 -2.64
CA ASN A 136 12.42 26.25 -2.83
C ASN A 136 11.64 24.93 -2.63
N ILE A 137 10.33 24.96 -2.85
CA ILE A 137 9.46 23.78 -2.80
C ILE A 137 9.19 23.32 -4.24
N GLN A 138 9.46 22.06 -4.51
CA GLN A 138 9.12 21.44 -5.78
C GLN A 138 7.71 20.82 -5.69
N LEU A 139 6.77 21.26 -6.54
CA LEU A 139 5.52 20.55 -6.75
C LEU A 139 5.74 19.45 -7.78
N VAL A 140 5.59 18.19 -7.36
CA VAL A 140 5.71 17.02 -8.23
C VAL A 140 4.40 16.80 -8.96
N PRO A 141 4.38 16.71 -10.29
CA PRO A 141 3.17 16.38 -11.05
C PRO A 141 2.66 14.99 -10.65
N CYS A 142 1.49 14.94 -10.08
CA CYS A 142 0.87 13.69 -9.64
C CYS A 142 -0.65 13.75 -9.86
N PRO A 143 -1.13 13.47 -11.08
CA PRO A 143 -2.55 13.24 -11.28
C PRO A 143 -3.03 12.08 -10.41
N VAL A 144 -4.19 12.23 -9.80
CA VAL A 144 -4.74 11.26 -8.84
C VAL A 144 -6.16 10.88 -9.28
N ARG A 145 -6.40 9.58 -9.40
CA ARG A 145 -7.75 9.04 -9.43
C ARG A 145 -8.15 8.68 -8.00
N HIS A 146 -9.21 9.31 -7.51
CA HIS A 146 -9.73 9.06 -6.17
C HIS A 146 -11.03 8.26 -6.25
N LEU A 147 -11.02 7.06 -5.71
CA LEU A 147 -12.17 6.18 -5.71
C LEU A 147 -13.11 6.45 -4.52
N GLY A 148 -12.56 6.88 -3.40
CA GLY A 148 -13.25 6.85 -2.12
C GLY A 148 -13.33 5.42 -1.55
N THR A 149 -13.52 5.33 -0.24
CA THR A 149 -13.47 4.04 0.47
C THR A 149 -14.53 3.06 -0.03
N GLU A 150 -15.72 3.56 -0.34
CA GLU A 150 -16.87 2.75 -0.76
C GLU A 150 -16.65 2.16 -2.15
N ARG A 151 -16.31 2.99 -3.13
CA ARG A 151 -16.10 2.54 -4.51
C ARG A 151 -14.83 1.70 -4.64
N ALA A 152 -13.79 2.00 -3.87
CA ALA A 152 -12.59 1.16 -3.81
C ALA A 152 -12.94 -0.27 -3.41
N PHE A 153 -13.83 -0.45 -2.42
CA PHE A 153 -14.30 -1.77 -2.04
C PHE A 153 -15.03 -2.48 -3.19
N ASP A 154 -15.94 -1.78 -3.89
CA ASP A 154 -16.72 -2.36 -4.99
C ASP A 154 -15.82 -2.81 -6.16
N VAL A 155 -14.85 -1.98 -6.55
CA VAL A 155 -13.87 -2.31 -7.60
C VAL A 155 -13.05 -3.54 -7.21
N LEU A 156 -12.51 -3.56 -5.99
CA LEU A 156 -11.69 -4.67 -5.51
C LEU A 156 -12.50 -5.98 -5.34
N ARG A 157 -13.78 -5.84 -5.01
CA ARG A 157 -14.71 -6.97 -4.98
C ARG A 157 -15.03 -7.48 -6.39
N ALA A 158 -15.19 -6.58 -7.37
CA ALA A 158 -15.40 -6.98 -8.76
C ALA A 158 -14.18 -7.76 -9.31
N MET A 159 -12.95 -7.35 -8.98
CA MET A 159 -11.74 -8.11 -9.32
C MET A 159 -11.75 -9.51 -8.66
N TYR A 160 -12.16 -9.61 -7.38
CA TYR A 160 -12.30 -10.89 -6.70
C TYR A 160 -13.26 -11.81 -7.41
N VAL A 161 -14.47 -11.34 -7.65
CA VAL A 161 -15.52 -12.13 -8.33
C VAL A 161 -15.04 -12.57 -9.72
N HIS A 162 -14.43 -11.65 -10.48
CA HIS A 162 -13.90 -11.98 -11.81
C HIS A 162 -12.91 -13.14 -11.76
N LEU A 163 -11.91 -13.06 -10.90
CA LEU A 163 -10.87 -14.09 -10.82
C LEU A 163 -11.40 -15.44 -10.36
N VAL A 164 -12.24 -15.46 -9.33
CA VAL A 164 -12.70 -16.75 -8.76
C VAL A 164 -13.87 -17.39 -9.54
N THR A 165 -14.60 -16.61 -10.36
CA THR A 165 -15.75 -17.15 -11.11
C THR A 165 -15.52 -17.29 -12.59
N ASN A 166 -14.65 -16.45 -13.19
CA ASN A 166 -14.49 -16.39 -14.65
C ASN A 166 -13.13 -16.92 -15.11
N THR A 167 -12.27 -17.34 -14.19
CA THR A 167 -10.94 -17.89 -14.49
C THR A 167 -10.67 -19.16 -13.68
N HIS A 168 -9.53 -19.81 -13.90
CA HIS A 168 -9.07 -20.94 -13.10
C HIS A 168 -8.23 -20.51 -11.88
N THR A 169 -8.61 -19.38 -11.27
CA THR A 169 -7.96 -18.88 -10.06
C THR A 169 -8.64 -19.40 -8.81
N THR A 170 -7.86 -20.03 -7.93
CA THR A 170 -8.29 -20.39 -6.58
C THR A 170 -7.75 -19.38 -5.59
N PHE A 171 -8.60 -18.91 -4.67
CA PHE A 171 -8.16 -18.10 -3.54
C PHE A 171 -8.30 -18.87 -2.23
N MET A 172 -7.19 -19.05 -1.52
CA MET A 172 -7.16 -19.65 -0.19
C MET A 172 -6.91 -18.57 0.87
N GLU A 173 -7.96 -18.18 1.57
CA GLU A 173 -7.90 -17.29 2.73
C GLU A 173 -7.34 -18.01 3.97
N LEU A 174 -6.88 -17.26 4.97
CA LEU A 174 -6.32 -17.77 6.23
C LEU A 174 -5.21 -18.81 6.01
N THR A 175 -4.41 -18.58 4.95
CA THR A 175 -3.35 -19.48 4.53
C THR A 175 -2.03 -18.73 4.46
N THR A 176 -0.99 -19.27 5.08
CA THR A 176 0.35 -18.68 5.11
C THR A 176 1.35 -19.56 4.40
N ALA A 177 2.31 -18.95 3.68
CA ALA A 177 3.47 -19.66 3.18
C ALA A 177 4.52 -19.77 4.28
N LYS A 178 4.99 -20.98 4.55
CA LYS A 178 6.08 -21.26 5.51
C LYS A 178 7.42 -21.21 4.80
N GLU A 179 7.55 -21.95 3.71
CA GLU A 179 8.79 -22.12 2.99
C GLU A 179 8.53 -22.21 1.47
N ILE A 180 9.41 -21.62 0.67
CA ILE A 180 9.41 -21.80 -0.78
C ILE A 180 10.27 -23.02 -1.12
N ILE A 181 9.69 -23.95 -1.87
CA ILE A 181 10.37 -25.17 -2.31
C ILE A 181 11.19 -24.87 -3.55
N VAL A 182 12.49 -25.12 -3.45
CA VAL A 182 13.45 -24.95 -4.56
C VAL A 182 14.05 -26.30 -4.94
N ARG A 183 13.99 -26.63 -6.22
CA ARG A 183 14.60 -27.83 -6.80
C ARG A 183 15.42 -27.44 -8.02
N GLY A 184 16.71 -27.78 -8.06
CA GLY A 184 17.58 -27.43 -9.18
C GLY A 184 17.72 -25.93 -9.44
N GLY A 185 17.67 -25.09 -8.39
CA GLY A 185 17.77 -23.63 -8.48
C GLY A 185 16.49 -22.92 -8.95
N ARG A 186 15.35 -23.62 -9.03
CA ARG A 186 14.07 -23.05 -9.43
C ARG A 186 13.03 -23.25 -8.33
N ALA A 187 12.26 -22.19 -8.04
CA ALA A 187 11.09 -22.30 -7.18
C ALA A 187 10.05 -23.17 -7.90
N CYS A 188 9.54 -24.19 -7.19
CA CYS A 188 8.60 -25.18 -7.75
C CYS A 188 7.39 -25.41 -6.84
N GLY A 189 7.13 -24.52 -5.90
CA GLY A 189 6.01 -24.59 -4.98
C GLY A 189 6.34 -24.01 -3.61
N ALA A 190 5.49 -24.30 -2.64
CA ALA A 190 5.69 -23.89 -1.25
C ALA A 190 5.07 -24.87 -0.27
N VAL A 191 5.58 -24.84 0.96
CA VAL A 191 4.90 -25.40 2.13
C VAL A 191 3.96 -24.32 2.67
N LEU A 192 2.70 -24.66 2.75
CA LEU A 192 1.63 -23.79 3.21
C LEU A 192 1.07 -24.28 4.54
N GLU A 193 0.57 -23.36 5.36
CA GLU A 193 -0.19 -23.67 6.56
C GLU A 193 -1.61 -23.11 6.45
N HIS A 194 -2.60 -23.95 6.68
CA HIS A 194 -4.02 -23.57 6.77
C HIS A 194 -4.66 -24.27 7.97
N ALA A 195 -5.34 -23.52 8.82
CA ALA A 195 -5.99 -24.05 10.05
C ALA A 195 -5.06 -24.87 10.97
N GLY A 196 -3.77 -24.56 10.99
CA GLY A 196 -2.75 -25.26 11.81
C GLY A 196 -2.20 -26.55 11.19
N GLU A 197 -2.62 -26.91 9.98
CA GLU A 197 -2.10 -28.04 9.23
C GLU A 197 -1.18 -27.58 8.11
N GLU A 198 -0.02 -28.20 8.00
CA GLU A 198 0.93 -27.94 6.91
C GLU A 198 0.70 -28.91 5.75
N PHE A 199 0.81 -28.38 4.55
CA PHE A 199 0.73 -29.15 3.30
C PHE A 199 1.58 -28.50 2.22
N THR A 200 1.93 -29.29 1.21
CA THR A 200 2.74 -28.83 0.08
C THR A 200 1.88 -28.56 -1.14
N VAL A 201 2.17 -27.46 -1.83
CA VAL A 201 1.63 -27.14 -3.15
C VAL A 201 2.76 -27.06 -4.16
N GLU A 202 2.60 -27.75 -5.29
CA GLU A 202 3.53 -27.64 -6.42
C GLU A 202 3.06 -26.60 -7.42
N ALA A 203 3.99 -25.80 -7.94
CA ALA A 203 3.71 -24.76 -8.91
C ALA A 203 4.83 -24.55 -9.93
N GLY A 204 4.48 -24.16 -11.13
CA GLY A 204 5.44 -23.84 -12.20
C GLY A 204 6.28 -22.60 -11.90
N CYS A 205 5.69 -21.65 -11.17
CA CYS A 205 6.36 -20.47 -10.62
C CYS A 205 5.75 -20.04 -9.29
N VAL A 206 6.51 -19.28 -8.50
CA VAL A 206 6.05 -18.68 -7.25
C VAL A 206 6.28 -17.17 -7.29
N VAL A 207 5.23 -16.40 -7.05
CA VAL A 207 5.27 -14.94 -6.93
C VAL A 207 5.12 -14.55 -5.48
N ALA A 208 6.14 -13.96 -4.88
CA ALA A 208 6.12 -13.46 -3.51
C ALA A 208 5.68 -11.99 -3.49
N ALA A 209 4.44 -11.76 -3.04
CA ALA A 209 3.83 -10.44 -2.92
C ALA A 209 3.21 -10.20 -1.52
N PRO A 210 3.95 -10.49 -0.43
CA PRO A 210 3.39 -10.60 0.92
C PRO A 210 3.00 -9.24 1.54
N GLY A 211 3.35 -8.13 0.92
CA GLY A 211 3.09 -6.79 1.43
C GLY A 211 3.80 -6.50 2.77
N ARG A 212 3.35 -5.46 3.46
CA ARG A 212 3.96 -5.04 4.75
C ARG A 212 3.83 -6.10 5.84
N GLY A 213 2.68 -6.77 5.90
CA GLY A 213 2.44 -7.80 6.91
C GLY A 213 3.31 -9.05 6.78
N GLY A 214 3.90 -9.29 5.61
CA GLY A 214 4.79 -10.42 5.37
C GLY A 214 6.25 -10.03 5.15
N ALA A 215 6.65 -8.81 5.53
CA ALA A 215 8.02 -8.32 5.33
C ALA A 215 9.07 -9.21 6.02
N ASP A 216 8.80 -9.62 7.27
CA ASP A 216 9.70 -10.49 8.02
C ASP A 216 9.83 -11.87 7.37
N TRP A 217 8.71 -12.44 6.93
CA TRP A 217 8.71 -13.70 6.19
C TRP A 217 9.53 -13.59 4.90
N LEU A 218 9.35 -12.50 4.13
CA LEU A 218 10.11 -12.28 2.90
C LEU A 218 11.61 -12.14 3.17
N ASN A 219 11.99 -11.34 4.18
CA ASN A 219 13.38 -11.16 4.59
C ASN A 219 14.03 -12.49 5.00
N HIS A 220 13.31 -13.30 5.79
CA HIS A 220 13.78 -14.64 6.17
C HIS A 220 13.93 -15.56 4.94
N THR A 221 12.94 -15.55 4.05
CA THR A 221 12.91 -16.37 2.83
C THR A 221 14.08 -16.06 1.91
N VAL A 222 14.32 -14.78 1.60
CA VAL A 222 15.42 -14.38 0.70
C VAL A 222 16.78 -14.69 1.29
N LYS A 223 16.96 -14.52 2.61
CA LYS A 223 18.19 -14.91 3.31
C LYS A 223 18.44 -16.42 3.23
N ASN A 224 17.43 -17.24 3.47
CA ASN A 224 17.55 -18.71 3.40
C ASN A 224 17.85 -19.19 1.97
N LEU A 225 17.36 -18.50 0.96
CA LEU A 225 17.61 -18.80 -0.45
C LEU A 225 18.94 -18.22 -0.96
N GLY A 226 19.70 -17.50 -0.13
CA GLY A 226 20.96 -16.87 -0.50
C GLY A 226 20.82 -15.74 -1.51
N ILE A 227 19.64 -15.10 -1.56
CA ILE A 227 19.39 -13.96 -2.45
C ILE A 227 19.96 -12.69 -1.80
N VAL A 228 20.81 -11.99 -2.55
CA VAL A 228 21.38 -10.71 -2.12
C VAL A 228 20.30 -9.64 -2.20
N THR A 229 20.14 -8.88 -1.13
CA THR A 229 19.18 -7.77 -1.03
C THR A 229 19.90 -6.49 -0.68
N GLU A 230 19.32 -5.37 -1.11
CA GLU A 230 19.76 -4.02 -0.74
C GLU A 230 18.70 -3.35 0.13
N ASN A 231 19.14 -2.48 1.04
CA ASN A 231 18.23 -1.72 1.89
C ASN A 231 17.64 -0.54 1.13
N ASN A 232 16.32 -0.42 1.19
CA ASN A 232 15.63 0.79 0.76
C ASN A 232 15.66 1.87 1.84
N GLU A 233 15.28 3.09 1.43
CA GLU A 233 15.03 4.19 2.35
C GLU A 233 13.86 3.86 3.28
N VAL A 234 13.89 4.37 4.50
CA VAL A 234 12.74 4.42 5.39
C VAL A 234 12.28 5.87 5.54
N ASP A 235 10.97 6.05 5.48
CA ASP A 235 10.33 7.34 5.70
C ASP A 235 9.89 7.48 7.15
N ILE A 236 10.37 8.52 7.81
CA ILE A 236 9.96 8.86 9.18
C ILE A 236 9.38 10.27 9.17
N GLY A 237 8.29 10.47 9.89
CA GLY A 237 7.67 11.78 9.93
C GLY A 237 6.48 11.89 10.86
N VAL A 238 5.72 12.94 10.66
CA VAL A 238 4.55 13.29 11.46
C VAL A 238 3.34 13.46 10.55
N ARG A 239 2.14 13.22 11.10
CA ARG A 239 0.90 13.58 10.43
C ARG A 239 0.39 14.90 11.01
N VAL A 240 0.05 15.80 10.12
CA VAL A 240 -0.48 17.13 10.42
C VAL A 240 -1.96 17.14 10.06
N GLU A 241 -2.79 17.74 10.91
CA GLU A 241 -4.20 18.00 10.64
C GLU A 241 -4.49 19.48 10.82
N VAL A 242 -5.15 20.08 9.84
CA VAL A 242 -5.49 21.51 9.81
C VAL A 242 -6.90 21.71 9.24
N PRO A 243 -7.57 22.84 9.56
CA PRO A 243 -8.84 23.16 8.92
C PRO A 243 -8.74 23.17 7.39
N ASN A 244 -9.78 22.69 6.71
CA ASN A 244 -9.83 22.65 5.23
C ASN A 244 -9.50 24.02 4.61
N SER A 245 -9.96 25.12 5.23
CA SER A 245 -9.72 26.49 4.73
C SER A 245 -8.25 26.86 4.54
N ILE A 246 -7.34 26.19 5.28
CA ILE A 246 -5.89 26.41 5.15
C ILE A 246 -5.37 25.75 3.87
N MET A 247 -5.91 24.58 3.50
CA MET A 247 -5.41 23.75 2.39
C MET A 247 -6.25 23.88 1.13
N ASP A 248 -7.43 24.51 1.17
CA ASP A 248 -8.40 24.60 0.06
C ASP A 248 -7.77 25.14 -1.24
N HIS A 249 -6.85 26.09 -1.13
CA HIS A 249 -6.18 26.68 -2.29
C HIS A 249 -5.32 25.68 -3.07
N LEU A 250 -4.93 24.55 -2.43
CA LEU A 250 -4.22 23.44 -3.06
C LEU A 250 -5.17 22.29 -3.41
N THR A 251 -5.97 21.85 -2.43
CA THR A 251 -6.73 20.60 -2.52
C THR A 251 -7.90 20.67 -3.50
N LYS A 252 -8.44 21.85 -3.78
CA LYS A 252 -9.48 22.05 -4.81
C LYS A 252 -8.97 21.80 -6.24
N HIS A 253 -7.67 21.91 -6.48
CA HIS A 253 -7.07 21.74 -7.80
C HIS A 253 -6.25 20.47 -7.93
N LEU A 254 -5.54 20.07 -6.87
CA LEU A 254 -4.61 18.95 -6.88
C LEU A 254 -5.17 17.72 -6.20
N TYR A 255 -6.24 17.85 -5.39
CA TYR A 255 -6.68 16.86 -4.40
C TYR A 255 -5.57 16.53 -3.39
N GLU A 256 -4.44 16.03 -3.84
CA GLU A 256 -3.24 15.73 -3.07
C GLU A 256 -2.02 16.45 -3.63
N ALA A 257 -1.52 17.46 -2.92
CA ALA A 257 -0.31 18.16 -3.31
C ALA A 257 0.94 17.34 -2.92
N LYS A 258 1.66 16.86 -3.91
CA LYS A 258 2.97 16.20 -3.73
C LYS A 258 4.07 17.24 -3.79
N MET A 259 4.56 17.64 -2.63
CA MET A 259 5.59 18.67 -2.48
C MET A 259 6.86 18.07 -1.92
N VAL A 260 8.00 18.51 -2.44
CA VAL A 260 9.34 18.12 -1.99
C VAL A 260 10.13 19.37 -1.64
N TYR A 261 10.78 19.31 -0.49
CA TYR A 261 11.71 20.32 -0.01
C TYR A 261 12.99 19.64 0.46
N TYR A 262 14.13 20.24 0.20
CA TYR A 262 15.43 19.78 0.74
C TYR A 262 15.85 20.71 1.86
N SER A 263 16.11 20.16 3.06
CA SER A 263 16.48 20.97 4.21
C SER A 263 17.87 21.61 4.01
N ASP A 264 17.99 22.90 4.37
CA ASP A 264 19.24 23.65 4.16
C ASP A 264 20.40 23.12 5.03
N THR A 265 20.09 22.51 6.18
CA THR A 265 21.09 22.06 7.14
C THR A 265 21.66 20.67 6.84
N PHE A 266 20.80 19.74 6.43
CA PHE A 266 21.17 18.32 6.27
C PHE A 266 20.92 17.79 4.87
N GLU A 267 20.40 18.61 3.97
CA GLU A 267 19.99 18.22 2.61
C GLU A 267 19.01 17.06 2.56
N ASN A 268 18.32 16.81 3.68
CA ASN A 268 17.33 15.74 3.76
C ASN A 268 16.12 16.09 2.91
N LYS A 269 15.67 15.09 2.14
CA LYS A 269 14.45 15.19 1.36
C LYS A 269 13.23 15.09 2.28
N VAL A 270 12.50 16.20 2.40
CA VAL A 270 11.22 16.27 3.10
C VAL A 270 10.10 16.31 2.08
N ARG A 271 9.06 15.51 2.26
CA ARG A 271 7.94 15.46 1.31
C ARG A 271 6.58 15.39 2.00
N THR A 272 5.57 15.95 1.36
CA THR A 272 4.19 15.68 1.73
C THR A 272 3.79 14.29 1.27
N PHE A 273 2.92 13.64 2.04
CA PHE A 273 2.43 12.30 1.73
C PHE A 273 0.99 12.12 2.20
N CYS A 274 0.20 11.37 1.42
CA CYS A 274 -1.15 10.94 1.76
C CYS A 274 -2.03 12.08 2.30
N MET A 275 -2.20 13.13 1.51
CA MET A 275 -3.08 14.26 1.83
C MET A 275 -4.53 13.86 1.63
N ASN A 276 -5.38 14.18 2.61
CA ASN A 276 -6.78 13.78 2.69
C ASN A 276 -7.67 14.98 3.00
N PRO A 277 -8.20 15.66 1.97
CA PRO A 277 -9.14 16.76 2.17
C PRO A 277 -10.46 16.24 2.77
N GLY A 278 -10.95 16.90 3.81
CA GLY A 278 -12.15 16.45 4.54
C GLY A 278 -12.00 15.04 5.13
N GLY A 279 -10.77 14.62 5.40
CA GLY A 279 -10.45 13.28 5.85
C GLY A 279 -10.38 13.12 7.36
N VAL A 280 -10.11 11.91 7.79
CA VAL A 280 -9.90 11.54 9.19
C VAL A 280 -8.52 10.99 9.40
N VAL A 281 -7.93 11.23 10.57
CA VAL A 281 -6.71 10.56 11.02
C VAL A 281 -7.10 9.24 11.65
N SER A 282 -6.40 8.17 11.31
CA SER A 282 -6.63 6.81 11.82
C SER A 282 -5.36 6.19 12.36
N GLU A 283 -5.51 5.36 13.40
CA GLU A 283 -4.42 4.53 13.91
C GLU A 283 -4.29 3.24 13.11
N GLU A 284 -3.05 2.85 12.81
CA GLU A 284 -2.69 1.53 12.30
C GLU A 284 -1.86 0.80 13.35
N HIS A 285 -2.28 -0.41 13.73
CA HIS A 285 -1.59 -1.22 14.72
C HIS A 285 -0.81 -2.36 14.04
N TYR A 286 0.44 -2.53 14.45
CA TYR A 286 1.31 -3.62 14.02
C TYR A 286 1.33 -4.74 15.06
N GLU A 287 1.71 -5.96 14.64
CA GLU A 287 1.68 -7.15 15.50
C GLU A 287 2.59 -7.06 16.73
N ASN A 288 3.68 -6.29 16.63
CA ASN A 288 4.64 -6.04 17.71
C ASN A 288 4.20 -4.95 18.71
N GLY A 289 2.93 -4.55 18.68
CA GLY A 289 2.35 -3.56 19.60
C GLY A 289 2.68 -2.12 19.26
N ILE A 290 3.26 -1.87 18.12
CA ILE A 290 3.51 -0.52 17.59
C ILE A 290 2.24 0.01 16.96
N ALA A 291 1.93 1.29 17.23
CA ALA A 291 0.91 2.03 16.53
C ALA A 291 1.54 3.16 15.72
N VAL A 292 1.05 3.40 14.52
CA VAL A 292 1.38 4.53 13.67
C VAL A 292 0.10 5.22 13.18
N VAL A 293 0.22 6.45 12.68
CA VAL A 293 -0.93 7.20 12.16
C VAL A 293 -0.98 7.15 10.65
N ASN A 294 -2.19 6.99 10.14
CA ASN A 294 -2.50 7.15 8.72
C ASN A 294 -3.70 8.10 8.56
N GLY A 295 -4.12 8.37 7.33
CA GLY A 295 -5.31 9.14 7.04
C GLY A 295 -6.05 8.58 5.86
N HIS A 296 -7.36 8.80 5.83
CA HIS A 296 -8.19 8.48 4.69
C HIS A 296 -9.36 9.47 4.58
N SER A 297 -9.94 9.55 3.40
CA SER A 297 -11.14 10.34 3.16
C SER A 297 -12.25 9.49 2.56
N TYR A 298 -13.48 9.93 2.79
CA TYR A 298 -14.67 9.28 2.26
C TYR A 298 -15.11 9.94 0.95
N GLY A 299 -15.65 9.16 0.03
CA GLY A 299 -16.34 9.67 -1.16
C GLY A 299 -17.66 10.36 -0.79
N ASP A 300 -18.37 9.83 0.22
CA ASP A 300 -19.62 10.39 0.74
C ASP A 300 -19.37 11.72 1.46
N ALA A 301 -19.98 12.80 0.94
CA ALA A 301 -19.87 14.14 1.49
C ALA A 301 -20.36 14.24 2.95
N ALA A 302 -21.34 13.43 3.35
CA ALA A 302 -21.88 13.42 4.73
C ALA A 302 -20.87 12.88 5.76
N ARG A 303 -19.84 12.18 5.32
CA ARG A 303 -18.78 11.61 6.16
C ARG A 303 -17.49 12.43 6.15
N LYS A 304 -17.43 13.48 5.35
CA LYS A 304 -16.26 14.37 5.32
C LYS A 304 -16.20 15.21 6.60
N THR A 305 -14.96 15.46 7.04
CA THR A 305 -14.69 16.37 8.16
C THR A 305 -14.40 17.78 7.66
N GLU A 306 -14.29 18.73 8.60
CA GLU A 306 -13.89 20.11 8.28
C GLU A 306 -12.35 20.27 8.24
N ASN A 307 -11.61 19.17 8.31
CA ASN A 307 -10.16 19.15 8.37
C ASN A 307 -9.53 18.44 7.17
N THR A 308 -8.37 18.92 6.76
CA THR A 308 -7.43 18.23 5.87
C THR A 308 -6.28 17.71 6.69
N ASN A 309 -5.89 16.45 6.47
CA ASN A 309 -4.69 15.90 7.09
C ASN A 309 -3.71 15.39 6.04
N PHE A 310 -2.41 15.45 6.36
CA PHE A 310 -1.33 14.97 5.51
C PHE A 310 -0.10 14.61 6.35
N ALA A 311 0.77 13.76 5.83
CA ALA A 311 2.05 13.48 6.46
C ALA A 311 3.16 14.37 5.88
N LEU A 312 4.10 14.74 6.74
CA LEU A 312 5.41 15.25 6.36
C LEU A 312 6.42 14.16 6.67
N LEU A 313 7.09 13.65 5.66
CA LEU A 313 8.02 12.52 5.74
C LEU A 313 9.43 12.96 5.35
N VAL A 314 10.41 12.44 6.08
CA VAL A 314 11.83 12.56 5.79
C VAL A 314 12.34 11.18 5.41
N SER A 315 12.90 11.05 4.21
CA SER A 315 13.51 9.81 3.73
C SER A 315 14.92 9.68 4.28
N SER A 316 15.22 8.55 4.90
CA SER A 316 16.54 8.23 5.45
C SER A 316 17.11 7.00 4.78
N LYS A 317 18.33 7.10 4.25
CA LYS A 317 19.13 5.98 3.72
C LYS A 317 20.00 5.39 4.81
N PHE A 318 20.15 4.08 4.78
CA PHE A 318 20.98 3.36 5.73
C PHE A 318 22.13 2.66 5.00
N THR A 319 23.32 2.85 5.57
CA THR A 319 24.55 2.20 5.10
C THR A 319 25.21 1.50 6.28
N SER A 320 25.99 0.46 6.00
CA SER A 320 26.78 -0.23 7.04
C SER A 320 27.53 0.77 7.92
N PRO A 321 27.52 0.60 9.27
CA PRO A 321 27.02 -0.56 10.02
C PRO A 321 25.53 -0.49 10.39
N PHE A 322 24.80 0.53 9.96
CA PHE A 322 23.37 0.72 10.26
C PHE A 322 22.56 0.28 9.03
N ASP A 323 22.33 -1.04 8.92
CA ASP A 323 21.79 -1.67 7.73
C ASP A 323 20.41 -2.31 7.93
N ASP A 324 19.70 -1.95 9.01
CA ASP A 324 18.34 -2.41 9.26
C ASP A 324 17.35 -1.22 9.37
N PRO A 325 16.83 -0.73 8.24
CA PRO A 325 15.89 0.40 8.23
C PRO A 325 14.55 0.06 8.90
N ILE A 326 14.11 -1.21 8.88
CA ILE A 326 12.85 -1.64 9.51
C ILE A 326 12.97 -1.51 11.02
N VAL A 327 14.01 -2.09 11.61
CA VAL A 327 14.26 -2.00 13.06
C VAL A 327 14.41 -0.56 13.53
N TYR A 328 15.07 0.29 12.72
CA TYR A 328 15.16 1.72 13.03
C TYR A 328 13.79 2.40 13.01
N GLY A 329 12.99 2.18 11.98
CA GLY A 329 11.62 2.74 11.88
C GLY A 329 10.75 2.31 13.06
N GLU A 330 10.80 1.03 13.45
CA GLU A 330 10.10 0.51 14.62
C GLU A 330 10.58 1.15 15.92
N TYR A 331 11.88 1.36 16.09
CA TYR A 331 12.44 2.02 17.25
C TYR A 331 11.90 3.45 17.41
N ILE A 332 11.88 4.23 16.33
CA ILE A 332 11.34 5.59 16.34
C ILE A 332 9.82 5.59 16.64
N ALA A 333 9.07 4.66 16.04
CA ALA A 333 7.65 4.53 16.31
C ALA A 333 7.38 4.15 17.78
N LYS A 334 8.18 3.26 18.38
CA LYS A 334 8.10 2.93 19.81
C LYS A 334 8.37 4.14 20.70
N LEU A 335 9.36 4.97 20.37
CA LEU A 335 9.60 6.23 21.09
C LEU A 335 8.39 7.16 21.01
N GLY A 336 7.79 7.33 19.83
CA GLY A 336 6.54 8.09 19.66
C GLY A 336 5.41 7.57 20.54
N ASN A 337 5.19 6.25 20.56
CA ASN A 337 4.16 5.62 21.39
C ASN A 337 4.42 5.81 22.90
N MET A 338 5.67 5.79 23.33
CA MET A 338 6.04 6.05 24.73
C MET A 338 5.70 7.49 25.15
N LEU A 339 5.96 8.48 24.28
CA LEU A 339 5.63 9.88 24.56
C LEU A 339 4.14 10.14 24.70
N THR A 340 3.31 9.33 24.09
CA THR A 340 1.85 9.48 24.07
C THR A 340 1.13 8.55 25.06
N GLY A 341 1.87 7.82 25.89
CA GLY A 341 1.29 6.87 26.85
C GLY A 341 0.59 5.67 26.19
N GLY A 342 1.04 5.28 24.99
CA GLY A 342 0.47 4.18 24.21
C GLY A 342 -0.70 4.58 23.31
N HIS A 343 -1.04 5.86 23.26
CA HIS A 343 -1.97 6.45 22.31
C HIS A 343 -1.19 7.35 21.34
N LEU A 344 -1.65 7.49 20.09
CA LEU A 344 -0.91 8.22 19.06
C LEU A 344 -1.27 9.69 18.92
N PHE A 345 -2.16 10.19 19.73
CA PHE A 345 -2.54 11.59 19.67
C PHE A 345 -1.64 12.43 20.57
N VAL A 346 -0.60 12.99 19.97
CA VAL A 346 -0.01 14.22 20.51
C VAL A 346 -1.06 15.29 20.24
N SER A 347 -1.59 15.92 21.30
CA SER A 347 -2.40 17.13 21.14
C SER A 347 -1.53 18.15 20.39
N ALA A 348 -1.87 18.42 19.13
CA ALA A 348 -1.18 19.44 18.36
C ALA A 348 -1.43 20.77 19.05
N GLN A 349 -0.39 21.40 19.57
CA GLN A 349 -0.42 22.84 19.80
C GLN A 349 -0.29 23.49 18.43
N ILE A 350 -1.34 24.17 18.01
CA ILE A 350 -1.27 25.12 16.90
C ILE A 350 -0.40 26.27 17.41
N ILE A 351 0.77 26.39 16.80
CA ILE A 351 1.61 27.59 16.94
C ILE A 351 1.12 28.59 15.90
#